data_eaa67d9a6bac2164337be9a29450b7e8
#
_entry.id   eaa67d9a6bac2164337be9a29450b7e8
#
_cell.length_a   1.000
_cell.length_b   1.000
_cell.length_c   1.000
_cell.angle_alpha   90.00
_cell.angle_beta   90.00
_cell.angle_gamma   90.00
#
_symmetry.space_group_name_H-M   'P 1'
#
loop_
_entity.id
_entity.type
_entity.pdbx_description
1 polymer ?
#
loop_
_entity_poly.entity_id
_entity_poly.type
_entity_poly.pdbx_seq_one_letter_code
_entity_poly.pdbx_strand_id
1 'polypeptide(L)'
;ENMRFRQESISFKIAETADEIELERSSNFTYPNMTKKLGSFELSIESGSFTNSEIIVFLGENGTGKTTFVKMLAGKLEPDTGADRLPQLNVSLKPQTITPKFQGTVRMLLLKVIKAAFMHPQFQTDVVKPMNLDNIIDQDVQTLSGGELQRVALVLALGKPADIYLIDEPSAYLDSEQRIQASRVIKRFILHSKKTAMIIEHDIIMATYLAD
;
A
#
# COMPACT_ATOMS: atom_id res chain seq x y z
N GLU A 1 -21.59 6.31 -36.22
CA GLU A 1 -21.87 5.80 -34.87
C GLU A 1 -21.64 6.94 -33.88
N ASN A 2 -22.74 7.45 -33.32
CA ASN A 2 -22.72 8.65 -32.48
C ASN A 2 -22.33 8.27 -31.06
N MET A 3 -21.15 8.70 -30.60
CA MET A 3 -20.85 8.75 -29.18
C MET A 3 -21.75 9.78 -28.51
N ARG A 4 -22.69 9.34 -27.67
CA ARG A 4 -23.47 10.22 -26.82
C ARG A 4 -22.69 10.47 -25.55
N PHE A 5 -22.18 11.69 -25.37
CA PHE A 5 -21.71 12.16 -24.08
C PHE A 5 -22.91 12.26 -23.13
N ARG A 6 -22.79 11.72 -21.90
CA ARG A 6 -23.77 11.94 -20.85
C ARG A 6 -23.85 13.45 -20.56
N GLN A 7 -25.06 13.99 -20.59
CA GLN A 7 -25.32 15.40 -20.22
C GLN A 7 -25.45 15.62 -18.70
N GLU A 8 -25.39 14.57 -17.91
CA GLU A 8 -25.45 14.70 -16.46
C GLU A 8 -24.03 14.77 -15.90
N SER A 9 -23.74 15.91 -15.24
CA SER A 9 -22.52 16.03 -14.45
C SER A 9 -22.51 14.95 -13.38
N ILE A 10 -21.42 14.19 -13.28
CA ILE A 10 -21.20 13.27 -12.17
C ILE A 10 -21.02 14.17 -10.94
N SER A 11 -22.09 14.35 -10.16
CA SER A 11 -21.97 14.93 -8.84
C SER A 11 -21.39 13.86 -7.91
N PHE A 12 -20.12 13.96 -7.60
CA PHE A 12 -19.59 13.27 -6.46
C PHE A 12 -20.30 13.83 -5.22
N LYS A 13 -21.07 12.98 -4.53
CA LYS A 13 -21.45 13.31 -3.16
C LYS A 13 -20.15 13.38 -2.38
N ILE A 14 -19.73 14.58 -2.07
CA ILE A 14 -18.75 14.81 -1.01
C ILE A 14 -19.34 14.11 0.20
N ALA A 15 -18.66 13.10 0.71
CA ALA A 15 -19.04 12.47 1.97
C ALA A 15 -19.26 13.60 2.97
N GLU A 16 -20.40 13.54 3.67
CA GLU A 16 -20.73 14.49 4.73
C GLU A 16 -19.50 14.69 5.58
N THR A 17 -19.14 15.95 5.79
CA THR A 17 -18.02 16.36 6.65
C THR A 17 -18.02 15.49 7.88
N ALA A 18 -16.98 14.68 8.05
CA ALA A 18 -16.77 13.93 9.28
C ALA A 18 -16.91 14.93 10.45
N ASP A 19 -17.74 14.58 11.41
CA ASP A 19 -17.96 15.43 12.60
C ASP A 19 -16.59 15.83 13.17
N GLU A 20 -16.44 17.08 13.61
CA GLU A 20 -15.19 17.60 14.20
C GLU A 20 -14.63 16.68 15.29
N ILE A 21 -15.50 15.91 15.95
CA ILE A 21 -15.16 14.89 16.96
C ILE A 21 -14.45 13.67 16.33
N GLU A 22 -14.72 13.30 15.07
CA GLU A 22 -14.00 12.26 14.37
C GLU A 22 -12.64 12.76 13.85
N LEU A 23 -12.54 14.04 13.51
CA LEU A 23 -11.28 14.70 13.14
C LEU A 23 -10.31 14.79 14.34
N GLU A 24 -10.81 15.04 15.55
CA GLU A 24 -9.99 15.02 16.77
C GLU A 24 -9.49 13.62 17.17
N ARG A 25 -10.14 12.56 16.70
CA ARG A 25 -9.71 11.16 16.88
C ARG A 25 -8.78 10.66 15.79
N SER A 26 -8.56 11.42 14.73
CA SER A 26 -7.59 11.07 13.72
C SER A 26 -6.18 11.26 14.28
N SER A 27 -5.43 10.17 14.39
CA SER A 27 -4.03 10.25 14.79
C SER A 27 -3.24 10.96 13.70
N ASN A 28 -2.74 12.15 14.01
CA ASN A 28 -1.83 12.88 13.13
C ASN A 28 -0.41 12.36 13.37
N PHE A 29 0.24 11.92 12.31
CA PHE A 29 1.65 11.57 12.32
C PHE A 29 2.46 12.69 11.68
N THR A 30 3.51 13.12 12.35
CA THR A 30 4.43 14.14 11.84
C THR A 30 5.81 13.55 11.65
N TYR A 31 6.52 13.99 10.60
CA TYR A 31 7.92 13.66 10.39
C TYR A 31 8.73 14.94 10.25
N PRO A 32 9.97 14.97 10.77
CA PRO A 32 10.84 16.14 10.75
C PRO A 32 11.51 16.34 9.39
N ASN A 33 12.22 17.45 9.24
CA ASN A 33 13.21 17.60 8.18
C ASN A 33 14.27 16.51 8.32
N MET A 34 14.55 15.80 7.23
CA MET A 34 15.49 14.69 7.20
C MET A 34 16.41 14.79 5.99
N THR A 35 17.64 14.33 6.16
CA THR A 35 18.57 14.16 5.04
C THR A 35 19.14 12.76 5.02
N LYS A 36 19.46 12.28 3.83
CA LYS A 36 20.14 11.00 3.63
C LYS A 36 21.07 11.06 2.44
N LYS A 37 22.33 10.67 2.67
CA LYS A 37 23.32 10.49 1.62
C LYS A 37 23.49 9.01 1.29
N LEU A 38 23.42 8.69 0.00
CA LEU A 38 23.64 7.35 -0.54
C LEU A 38 24.65 7.46 -1.69
N GLY A 39 25.94 7.36 -1.38
CA GLY A 39 27.01 7.59 -2.35
C GLY A 39 27.02 9.05 -2.84
N SER A 40 26.80 9.25 -4.14
CA SER A 40 26.71 10.59 -4.76
C SER A 40 25.29 11.18 -4.70
N PHE A 41 24.28 10.41 -4.29
CA PHE A 41 22.90 10.85 -4.18
C PHE A 41 22.63 11.42 -2.80
N GLU A 42 22.04 12.61 -2.73
CA GLU A 42 21.62 13.26 -1.49
C GLU A 42 20.12 13.53 -1.55
N LEU A 43 19.40 12.99 -0.57
CA LEU A 43 17.96 13.19 -0.40
C LEU A 43 17.73 14.16 0.75
N SER A 44 17.04 15.25 0.49
CA SER A 44 16.54 16.21 1.49
C SER A 44 15.03 16.17 1.53
N ILE A 45 14.45 16.01 2.71
CA ILE A 45 13.03 15.88 2.95
C ILE A 45 12.61 16.99 3.90
N GLU A 46 11.64 17.77 3.50
CA GLU A 46 11.00 18.77 4.36
C GLU A 46 10.01 18.07 5.30
N SER A 47 9.84 18.65 6.49
CA SER A 47 8.89 18.15 7.48
C SER A 47 7.47 18.17 6.93
N GLY A 48 6.69 17.17 7.33
CA GLY A 48 5.31 17.06 6.93
C GLY A 48 4.48 16.26 7.93
N SER A 49 3.21 16.09 7.59
CA SER A 49 2.26 15.33 8.40
C SER A 49 1.32 14.52 7.52
N PHE A 50 0.78 13.46 8.06
CA PHE A 50 -0.26 12.65 7.45
C PHE A 50 -1.21 12.10 8.52
N THR A 51 -2.41 11.71 8.12
CA THR A 51 -3.48 11.27 9.02
C THR A 51 -3.84 9.81 8.82
N ASN A 52 -4.65 9.26 9.71
CA ASN A 52 -5.28 7.97 9.52
C ASN A 52 -6.31 8.03 8.38
N SER A 53 -6.57 6.87 7.76
CA SER A 53 -7.50 6.72 6.62
C SER A 53 -7.09 7.53 5.38
N GLU A 54 -5.80 7.67 5.17
CA GLU A 54 -5.22 8.41 4.06
C GLU A 54 -4.38 7.48 3.17
N ILE A 55 -4.48 7.69 1.87
CA ILE A 55 -3.63 7.02 0.88
C ILE A 55 -2.76 8.08 0.21
N ILE A 56 -1.46 7.99 0.44
CA ILE A 56 -0.46 8.89 -0.14
C ILE A 56 0.22 8.17 -1.29
N VAL A 57 0.09 8.69 -2.49
CA VAL A 57 0.70 8.10 -3.68
C VAL A 57 1.90 8.92 -4.13
N PHE A 58 3.06 8.29 -4.21
CA PHE A 58 4.30 8.87 -4.70
C PHE A 58 4.48 8.52 -6.17
N LEU A 59 4.25 9.50 -7.02
CA LEU A 59 4.52 9.43 -8.46
C LEU A 59 5.90 10.03 -8.78
N GLY A 60 6.54 9.52 -9.80
CA GLY A 60 7.78 10.10 -10.32
C GLY A 60 8.76 9.06 -10.82
N GLU A 61 9.83 9.55 -11.43
CA GLU A 61 10.89 8.72 -12.03
C GLU A 61 11.65 7.88 -10.98
N ASN A 62 12.26 6.79 -11.44
CA ASN A 62 13.13 5.98 -10.61
C ASN A 62 14.37 6.79 -10.18
N GLY A 63 14.88 6.50 -8.99
CA GLY A 63 16.08 7.18 -8.48
C GLY A 63 15.82 8.53 -7.78
N THR A 64 14.57 8.98 -7.67
CA THR A 64 14.23 10.26 -6.99
C THR A 64 14.17 10.15 -5.45
N GLY A 65 14.45 8.98 -4.88
CA GLY A 65 14.51 8.80 -3.42
C GLY A 65 13.20 8.36 -2.75
N LYS A 66 12.12 8.09 -3.49
CA LYS A 66 10.82 7.66 -2.92
C LYS A 66 10.94 6.44 -2.00
N THR A 67 11.56 5.38 -2.50
CA THR A 67 11.79 4.16 -1.70
C THR A 67 12.70 4.43 -0.49
N THR A 68 13.67 5.32 -0.61
CA THR A 68 14.54 5.73 0.49
C THR A 68 13.75 6.44 1.59
N PHE A 69 12.92 7.42 1.21
CA PHE A 69 12.03 8.13 2.13
C PHE A 69 11.11 7.16 2.88
N VAL A 70 10.42 6.30 2.14
CA VAL A 70 9.51 5.30 2.70
C VAL A 70 10.23 4.36 3.67
N LYS A 71 11.46 3.92 3.35
CA LYS A 71 12.27 3.10 4.25
C LYS A 71 12.73 3.84 5.52
N MET A 72 12.96 5.15 5.44
CA MET A 72 13.29 5.96 6.61
C MET A 72 12.07 6.07 7.54
N LEU A 73 10.89 6.37 7.02
CA LEU A 73 9.65 6.37 7.80
C LEU A 73 9.34 5.02 8.43
N ALA A 74 9.69 3.94 7.74
CA ALA A 74 9.53 2.57 8.25
C ALA A 74 10.55 2.17 9.32
N GLY A 75 11.50 3.03 9.66
CA GLY A 75 12.62 2.66 10.54
C GLY A 75 13.54 1.57 9.98
N LYS A 76 13.49 1.33 8.65
CA LYS A 76 14.35 0.37 7.95
C LYS A 76 15.67 0.98 7.48
N LEU A 77 15.74 2.29 7.46
CA LEU A 77 16.90 3.07 7.11
C LEU A 77 16.95 4.30 8.02
N GLU A 78 18.04 4.50 8.73
CA GLU A 78 18.22 5.68 9.55
C GLU A 78 18.57 6.89 8.68
N PRO A 79 17.89 8.04 8.85
CA PRO A 79 18.31 9.30 8.25
C PRO A 79 19.64 9.78 8.89
N ASP A 80 20.42 10.56 8.14
CA ASP A 80 21.65 11.14 8.66
C ASP A 80 21.38 12.32 9.62
N THR A 81 20.20 12.98 9.44
CA THR A 81 19.68 14.02 10.32
C THR A 81 18.21 13.81 10.60
N GLY A 82 17.73 14.20 11.77
CA GLY A 82 16.30 14.15 12.15
C GLY A 82 15.81 12.81 12.69
N ALA A 83 16.68 11.84 12.91
CA ALA A 83 16.32 10.49 13.38
C ALA A 83 15.56 10.48 14.73
N ASP A 84 15.98 11.32 15.66
CA ASP A 84 15.45 11.41 17.03
C ASP A 84 14.01 11.96 17.12
N ARG A 85 13.49 12.51 16.03
CA ARG A 85 12.13 13.05 15.96
C ARG A 85 11.20 12.21 15.09
N LEU A 86 11.69 11.08 14.57
CA LEU A 86 10.83 10.16 13.82
C LEU A 86 9.89 9.42 14.77
N PRO A 87 8.58 9.37 14.48
CA PRO A 87 7.66 8.57 15.25
C PRO A 87 7.99 7.08 15.08
N GLN A 88 7.90 6.31 16.16
CA GLN A 88 7.96 4.86 16.08
C GLN A 88 6.64 4.33 15.54
N LEU A 89 6.64 3.94 14.27
CA LEU A 89 5.46 3.46 13.57
C LEU A 89 5.56 1.94 13.37
N ASN A 90 4.45 1.27 13.58
CA ASN A 90 4.33 -0.13 13.20
C ASN A 90 4.02 -0.21 11.70
N VAL A 91 4.97 -0.72 10.92
CA VAL A 91 4.93 -0.64 9.47
C VAL A 91 4.90 -2.01 8.83
N SER A 92 3.94 -2.22 7.93
CA SER A 92 3.94 -3.35 7.00
C SER A 92 4.52 -2.90 5.65
N LEU A 93 5.52 -3.61 5.18
CA LEU A 93 6.20 -3.32 3.91
C LEU A 93 5.95 -4.42 2.88
N LYS A 94 5.45 -4.02 1.70
CA LYS A 94 5.52 -4.81 0.46
C LYS A 94 6.65 -4.23 -0.40
N PRO A 95 7.78 -4.94 -0.54
CA PRO A 95 8.92 -4.44 -1.31
C PRO A 95 8.65 -4.50 -2.82
N GLN A 96 9.40 -3.73 -3.60
CA GLN A 96 9.35 -3.74 -5.06
C GLN A 96 9.67 -5.13 -5.63
N THR A 97 10.76 -5.73 -5.17
CA THR A 97 11.19 -7.06 -5.63
C THR A 97 10.78 -8.13 -4.63
N ILE A 98 10.14 -9.17 -5.12
CA ILE A 98 9.68 -10.30 -4.32
C ILE A 98 10.45 -11.53 -4.75
N THR A 99 11.19 -12.11 -3.81
CA THR A 99 11.88 -13.38 -4.02
C THR A 99 11.23 -14.44 -3.15
N PRO A 100 10.63 -15.49 -3.73
CA PRO A 100 9.98 -16.54 -2.96
C PRO A 100 11.04 -17.40 -2.26
N LYS A 101 11.18 -17.23 -0.95
CA LYS A 101 12.07 -18.05 -0.12
C LYS A 101 11.33 -19.16 0.64
N PHE A 102 10.00 -19.06 0.66
CA PHE A 102 9.17 -20.00 1.40
C PHE A 102 8.99 -21.29 0.58
N GLN A 103 9.16 -22.43 1.26
CA GLN A 103 8.87 -23.76 0.70
C GLN A 103 7.52 -24.24 1.23
N GLY A 104 6.59 -24.46 0.32
CA GLY A 104 5.22 -24.88 0.63
C GLY A 104 4.17 -24.07 -0.14
N THR A 105 2.92 -24.36 0.13
CA THR A 105 1.79 -23.76 -0.59
C THR A 105 1.50 -22.34 -0.14
N VAL A 106 0.78 -21.58 -0.98
CA VAL A 106 0.28 -20.24 -0.66
C VAL A 106 -0.53 -20.27 0.65
N ARG A 107 -1.41 -21.26 0.82
CA ARG A 107 -2.19 -21.46 2.05
C ARG A 107 -1.31 -21.56 3.29
N MET A 108 -0.27 -22.37 3.22
CA MET A 108 0.68 -22.54 4.34
C MET A 108 1.40 -21.23 4.66
N LEU A 109 1.78 -20.48 3.64
CA LEU A 109 2.43 -19.17 3.79
C LEU A 109 1.49 -18.17 4.47
N LEU A 110 0.24 -18.04 4.00
CA LEU A 110 -0.77 -17.14 4.57
C LEU A 110 -1.07 -17.50 6.03
N LEU A 111 -1.26 -18.79 6.33
CA LEU A 111 -1.48 -19.27 7.71
C LEU A 111 -0.27 -19.03 8.61
N LYS A 112 0.95 -19.12 8.08
CA LYS A 112 2.17 -18.87 8.86
C LYS A 112 2.36 -17.39 9.18
N VAL A 113 2.10 -16.51 8.24
CA VAL A 113 2.47 -15.08 8.35
C VAL A 113 1.33 -14.22 8.84
N ILE A 114 0.11 -14.46 8.37
CA ILE A 114 -1.08 -13.63 8.62
C ILE A 114 -2.28 -14.44 9.08
N LYS A 115 -2.07 -15.47 9.91
CA LYS A 115 -3.13 -16.39 10.33
C LYS A 115 -4.39 -15.67 10.83
N ALA A 116 -4.24 -14.70 11.71
CA ALA A 116 -5.36 -13.98 12.30
C ALA A 116 -6.20 -13.23 11.24
N ALA A 117 -5.55 -12.52 10.33
CA ALA A 117 -6.21 -11.84 9.22
C ALA A 117 -6.82 -12.84 8.23
N PHE A 118 -6.07 -13.87 7.85
CA PHE A 118 -6.51 -14.87 6.88
C PHE A 118 -7.76 -15.63 7.34
N MET A 119 -7.89 -15.87 8.64
CA MET A 119 -9.08 -16.53 9.22
C MET A 119 -10.24 -15.57 9.47
N HIS A 120 -10.03 -14.26 9.35
CA HIS A 120 -11.07 -13.28 9.60
C HIS A 120 -12.01 -13.14 8.40
N PRO A 121 -13.36 -13.29 8.58
CA PRO A 121 -14.33 -13.27 7.48
C PRO A 121 -14.29 -11.99 6.64
N GLN A 122 -14.10 -10.83 7.29
CA GLN A 122 -14.03 -9.54 6.61
C GLN A 122 -12.79 -9.46 5.69
N PHE A 123 -11.64 -9.90 6.17
CA PHE A 123 -10.41 -9.94 5.38
C PHE A 123 -10.52 -10.88 4.17
N GLN A 124 -11.18 -12.02 4.35
CA GLN A 124 -11.48 -12.94 3.26
C GLN A 124 -12.34 -12.27 2.18
N THR A 125 -13.37 -11.52 2.57
CA THR A 125 -14.29 -10.84 1.65
C THR A 125 -13.65 -9.63 0.99
N ASP A 126 -12.91 -8.82 1.73
CA ASP A 126 -12.40 -7.53 1.25
C ASP A 126 -11.06 -7.64 0.53
N VAL A 127 -10.26 -8.67 0.85
CA VAL A 127 -8.89 -8.79 0.35
C VAL A 127 -8.67 -10.10 -0.40
N VAL A 128 -8.82 -11.26 0.25
CA VAL A 128 -8.39 -12.54 -0.32
C VAL A 128 -9.18 -12.92 -1.57
N LYS A 129 -10.50 -12.91 -1.48
CA LYS A 129 -11.39 -13.25 -2.62
C LYS A 129 -11.25 -12.30 -3.80
N PRO A 130 -11.28 -10.96 -3.61
CA PRO A 130 -11.11 -10.03 -4.71
C PRO A 130 -9.73 -10.11 -5.37
N MET A 131 -8.68 -10.50 -4.63
CA MET A 131 -7.35 -10.74 -5.19
C MET A 131 -7.25 -12.08 -5.94
N ASN A 132 -8.35 -12.85 -5.98
CA ASN A 132 -8.49 -14.07 -6.77
C ASN A 132 -7.38 -15.09 -6.49
N LEU A 133 -7.14 -15.38 -5.19
CA LEU A 133 -6.13 -16.34 -4.77
C LEU A 133 -6.63 -17.80 -4.78
N ASP A 134 -7.94 -18.02 -4.94
CA ASP A 134 -8.55 -19.35 -4.82
C ASP A 134 -7.91 -20.38 -5.79
N ASN A 135 -7.57 -19.93 -7.00
CA ASN A 135 -6.98 -20.80 -8.03
C ASN A 135 -5.52 -21.18 -7.76
N ILE A 136 -4.84 -20.46 -6.88
CA ILE A 136 -3.41 -20.65 -6.57
C ILE A 136 -3.16 -21.01 -5.11
N ILE A 137 -4.21 -21.09 -4.30
CA ILE A 137 -4.09 -21.21 -2.84
C ILE A 137 -3.33 -22.48 -2.41
N ASP A 138 -3.43 -23.55 -3.16
CA ASP A 138 -2.78 -24.81 -2.89
C ASP A 138 -1.56 -25.08 -3.80
N GLN A 139 -1.15 -24.10 -4.61
CA GLN A 139 0.08 -24.16 -5.41
C GLN A 139 1.31 -23.85 -4.54
N ASP A 140 2.46 -24.42 -4.93
CA ASP A 140 3.74 -24.09 -4.32
C ASP A 140 4.15 -22.65 -4.64
N VAL A 141 4.55 -21.90 -3.63
CA VAL A 141 4.93 -20.49 -3.76
C VAL A 141 6.06 -20.29 -4.77
N GLN A 142 6.96 -21.25 -4.91
CA GLN A 142 8.09 -21.17 -5.83
C GLN A 142 7.71 -21.38 -7.30
N THR A 143 6.52 -21.90 -7.57
CA THR A 143 6.02 -22.14 -8.93
C THR A 143 5.11 -21.02 -9.44
N LEU A 144 4.83 -20.01 -8.63
CA LEU A 144 3.96 -18.91 -8.99
C LEU A 144 4.57 -18.03 -10.08
N SER A 145 3.73 -17.58 -11.00
CA SER A 145 4.07 -16.50 -11.94
C SER A 145 4.33 -15.18 -11.22
N GLY A 146 4.96 -14.21 -11.90
CA GLY A 146 5.23 -12.90 -11.33
C GLY A 146 3.96 -12.19 -10.83
N GLY A 147 2.87 -12.23 -11.61
CA GLY A 147 1.58 -11.64 -11.23
C GLY A 147 0.90 -12.35 -10.06
N GLU A 148 0.96 -13.67 -10.01
CA GLU A 148 0.44 -14.46 -8.90
C GLU A 148 1.21 -14.18 -7.61
N LEU A 149 2.54 -14.16 -7.68
CA LEU A 149 3.40 -13.82 -6.55
C LEU A 149 3.15 -12.40 -6.05
N GLN A 150 2.93 -11.45 -6.96
CA GLN A 150 2.59 -10.07 -6.64
C GLN A 150 1.28 -9.98 -5.86
N ARG A 151 0.25 -10.69 -6.29
CA ARG A 151 -1.05 -10.74 -5.59
C ARG A 151 -0.93 -11.35 -4.20
N VAL A 152 -0.19 -12.44 -4.05
CA VAL A 152 0.11 -13.05 -2.75
C VAL A 152 0.85 -12.07 -1.84
N ALA A 153 1.85 -11.36 -2.36
CA ALA A 153 2.61 -10.39 -1.59
C ALA A 153 1.78 -9.20 -1.12
N LEU A 154 0.84 -8.72 -1.94
CA LEU A 154 -0.12 -7.68 -1.54
C LEU A 154 -1.02 -8.16 -0.40
N VAL A 155 -1.57 -9.35 -0.49
CA VAL A 155 -2.40 -9.95 0.57
C VAL A 155 -1.60 -10.12 1.86
N LEU A 156 -0.37 -10.61 1.79
CA LEU A 156 0.52 -10.72 2.95
C LEU A 156 0.80 -9.37 3.60
N ALA A 157 1.07 -8.34 2.80
CA ALA A 157 1.34 -7.01 3.33
C ALA A 157 0.12 -6.42 4.04
N LEU A 158 -1.06 -6.51 3.43
CA LEU A 158 -2.31 -6.00 4.01
C LEU A 158 -2.78 -6.81 5.23
N GLY A 159 -2.45 -8.10 5.30
CA GLY A 159 -2.82 -8.97 6.42
C GLY A 159 -1.96 -8.82 7.67
N LYS A 160 -0.80 -8.15 7.58
CA LYS A 160 0.03 -7.87 8.76
C LYS A 160 -0.58 -6.73 9.57
N PRO A 161 -0.67 -6.84 10.90
CA PRO A 161 -1.09 -5.73 11.73
C PRO A 161 -0.06 -4.60 11.65
N ALA A 162 -0.51 -3.42 11.24
CA ALA A 162 0.34 -2.23 11.12
C ALA A 162 -0.49 -0.95 11.23
N ASP A 163 0.17 0.17 11.49
CA ASP A 163 -0.41 1.51 11.44
C ASP A 163 -0.26 2.12 10.04
N ILE A 164 0.86 1.80 9.39
CA ILE A 164 1.20 2.26 8.04
C ILE A 164 1.54 1.08 7.15
N TYR A 165 0.97 1.10 5.95
CA TYR A 165 1.23 0.13 4.90
C TYR A 165 2.05 0.78 3.79
N LEU A 166 3.28 0.31 3.61
CA LEU A 166 4.18 0.77 2.57
C LEU A 166 4.14 -0.22 1.41
N ILE A 167 3.68 0.24 0.27
CA ILE A 167 3.48 -0.62 -0.91
C ILE A 167 4.29 -0.05 -2.07
N ASP A 168 5.34 -0.78 -2.45
CA ASP A 168 6.24 -0.37 -3.52
C ASP A 168 5.87 -1.08 -4.82
N GLU A 169 5.45 -0.31 -5.82
CA GLU A 169 5.00 -0.75 -7.15
C GLU A 169 3.97 -1.90 -7.12
N PRO A 170 2.75 -1.66 -6.61
CA PRO A 170 1.72 -2.70 -6.59
C PRO A 170 1.25 -3.13 -7.98
N SER A 171 1.42 -2.31 -9.03
CA SER A 171 1.06 -2.63 -10.42
C SER A 171 1.99 -3.60 -11.11
N ALA A 172 3.20 -3.81 -10.58
CA ALA A 172 4.22 -4.63 -11.21
C ALA A 172 3.70 -6.06 -11.49
N TYR A 173 3.98 -6.57 -12.70
CA TYR A 173 3.57 -7.89 -13.18
C TYR A 173 2.04 -8.13 -13.29
N LEU A 174 1.21 -7.12 -13.04
CA LEU A 174 -0.24 -7.22 -13.16
C LEU A 174 -0.71 -6.70 -14.52
N ASP A 175 -1.71 -7.36 -15.11
CA ASP A 175 -2.45 -6.83 -16.24
C ASP A 175 -3.39 -5.68 -15.84
N SER A 176 -4.02 -5.04 -16.82
CA SER A 176 -4.86 -3.86 -16.58
C SER A 176 -6.05 -4.14 -15.65
N GLU A 177 -6.68 -5.30 -15.77
CA GLU A 177 -7.81 -5.69 -14.92
C GLU A 177 -7.34 -5.96 -13.49
N GLN A 178 -6.25 -6.69 -13.35
CA GLN A 178 -5.65 -7.00 -12.05
C GLN A 178 -5.16 -5.74 -11.33
N ARG A 179 -4.63 -4.72 -12.05
CA ARG A 179 -4.25 -3.42 -11.48
C ARG A 179 -5.44 -2.69 -10.88
N ILE A 180 -6.55 -2.61 -11.62
CA ILE A 180 -7.79 -1.99 -11.12
C ILE A 180 -8.31 -2.74 -9.90
N GLN A 181 -8.31 -4.07 -9.95
CA GLN A 181 -8.77 -4.89 -8.83
C GLN A 181 -7.88 -4.72 -7.59
N ALA A 182 -6.56 -4.72 -7.76
CA ALA A 182 -5.61 -4.47 -6.67
C ALA A 182 -5.82 -3.07 -6.05
N SER A 183 -6.02 -2.04 -6.88
CA SER A 183 -6.33 -0.69 -6.41
C SER A 183 -7.59 -0.64 -5.54
N ARG A 184 -8.66 -1.30 -6.00
CA ARG A 184 -9.93 -1.39 -5.24
C ARG A 184 -9.74 -2.07 -3.90
N VAL A 185 -8.98 -3.16 -3.88
CA VAL A 185 -8.70 -3.91 -2.64
C VAL A 185 -7.91 -3.06 -1.66
N ILE A 186 -6.82 -2.44 -2.11
CA ILE A 186 -5.99 -1.56 -1.26
C ILE A 186 -6.82 -0.42 -0.69
N LYS A 187 -7.55 0.30 -1.56
CA LYS A 187 -8.37 1.44 -1.16
C LYS A 187 -9.43 1.04 -0.12
N ARG A 188 -10.21 0.00 -0.41
CA ARG A 188 -11.23 -0.50 0.51
C ARG A 188 -10.64 -0.90 1.85
N PHE A 189 -9.55 -1.67 1.84
CA PHE A 189 -8.89 -2.12 3.07
C PHE A 189 -8.41 -0.95 3.92
N ILE A 190 -7.70 0.00 3.34
CA ILE A 190 -7.14 1.17 4.06
C ILE A 190 -8.24 2.03 4.66
N LEU A 191 -9.29 2.34 3.89
CA LEU A 191 -10.39 3.17 4.37
C LEU A 191 -11.23 2.47 5.46
N HIS A 192 -11.54 1.19 5.29
CA HIS A 192 -12.32 0.43 6.29
C HIS A 192 -11.53 0.18 7.58
N SER A 193 -10.23 -0.06 7.49
CA SER A 193 -9.38 -0.29 8.66
C SER A 193 -8.94 1.00 9.35
N LYS A 194 -9.24 2.18 8.79
CA LYS A 194 -8.79 3.50 9.26
C LYS A 194 -7.27 3.55 9.45
N LYS A 195 -6.53 3.00 8.48
CA LYS A 195 -5.07 2.98 8.45
C LYS A 195 -4.54 3.92 7.38
N THR A 196 -3.23 4.09 7.32
CA THR A 196 -2.57 4.91 6.31
C THR A 196 -1.80 4.02 5.35
N ALA A 197 -1.85 4.34 4.06
CA ALA A 197 -1.00 3.71 3.07
C ALA A 197 -0.12 4.74 2.38
N MET A 198 1.14 4.37 2.16
CA MET A 198 2.08 5.08 1.32
C MET A 198 2.45 4.17 0.16
N ILE A 199 2.13 4.61 -1.05
CA ILE A 199 2.23 3.78 -2.26
C ILE A 199 3.17 4.46 -3.23
N ILE A 200 4.21 3.74 -3.65
CA ILE A 200 5.08 4.19 -4.74
C ILE A 200 4.56 3.54 -6.01
N GLU A 201 4.24 4.37 -7.01
CA GLU A 201 3.63 3.88 -8.24
C GLU A 201 4.17 4.64 -9.47
N HIS A 202 4.20 3.96 -10.61
CA HIS A 202 4.57 4.52 -11.91
C HIS A 202 3.40 4.49 -12.89
N ASP A 203 2.42 3.62 -12.65
CA ASP A 203 1.20 3.55 -13.42
C ASP A 203 0.25 4.69 -13.01
N ILE A 204 0.06 5.65 -13.92
CA ILE A 204 -0.75 6.85 -13.69
C ILE A 204 -2.22 6.48 -13.43
N ILE A 205 -2.75 5.46 -14.12
CA ILE A 205 -4.15 5.06 -13.97
C ILE A 205 -4.38 4.50 -12.57
N MET A 206 -3.51 3.59 -12.13
CA MET A 206 -3.58 3.03 -10.79
C MET A 206 -3.37 4.12 -9.72
N ALA A 207 -2.41 5.00 -9.92
CA ALA A 207 -2.12 6.08 -9.00
C ALA A 207 -3.30 7.04 -8.84
N THR A 208 -3.92 7.47 -9.95
CA THR A 208 -5.12 8.33 -9.92
C THR A 208 -6.25 7.64 -9.18
N TYR A 209 -6.51 6.35 -9.46
CA TYR A 209 -7.58 5.60 -8.80
C TYR A 209 -7.37 5.47 -7.29
N LEU A 210 -6.12 5.37 -6.85
CA LEU A 210 -5.78 5.25 -5.41
C LEU A 210 -5.85 6.60 -4.69
N ALA A 211 -5.52 7.70 -5.38
CA ALA A 211 -5.49 9.05 -4.81
C ALA A 211 -6.88 9.71 -4.69
N ASP A 212 -7.86 9.30 -5.53
CA ASP A 212 -9.25 9.78 -5.48
C ASP A 212 -10.00 9.24 -4.25
#